data_bd002f750ffe35afd351ed1e7dd559cc
#
_entry.id   bd002f750ffe35afd351ed1e7dd559cc
#
_cell.length_a   1.000
_cell.length_b   1.000
_cell.length_c   1.000
_cell.angle_alpha   90.00
_cell.angle_beta   90.00
_cell.angle_gamma   90.00
#
_symmetry.space_group_name_H-M   'P 1'
#
loop_
_entity.id
_entity.type
_entity.pdbx_description
1 polymer ?
#
loop_
_entity_poly.entity_id
_entity_poly.type
_entity_poly.pdbx_seq_one_letter_code
_entity_poly.pdbx_strand_id
1 'polypeptide(L)'
;VPPNLVGLVESAGLGAVPYGRDQQDGFWAEDFLREFWKIRDKINLWHEAQDLLAQTWSEMSQALMSVADGTDLVFSGPGFPAIPANVAEHYGIPLATMHYFPMLPNGALHPNLPPAVVRAVMRALDWQQWRVTKKAEDAQRRDLGLSRATTPAPRRITASGALEIQAYEQLCFPGLAAEWAEWADQRPFVGTLTAQLTTESDDQAAAWVTAGRPPVSCGFGSTTVKSPAETVDMISGACAELGERALICSGWSDFSDVPTPDHVKVVGPVNYGTVFPACRAVVHHSGAGTTAAGLRAGVPTLSLWSTGDQRIWATQVERLKVGTARPFSATTRDTLIEDLRKILGPAYVSRASEFATRMTEPAESIAKTADLLENFARVRPLG
;
A
#
# COMPACT_ATOMS: atom_id res chain seq x y z
N VAL A 1 -14.57 -8.19 1.10
CA VAL A 1 -13.98 -6.96 0.52
C VAL A 1 -14.94 -5.79 0.68
N PRO A 2 -14.48 -4.51 0.70
CA PRO A 2 -15.37 -3.34 0.62
C PRO A 2 -16.28 -3.41 -0.61
N PRO A 3 -17.54 -2.91 -0.54
CA PRO A 3 -18.51 -3.06 -1.62
C PRO A 3 -18.04 -2.56 -2.99
N ASN A 4 -17.34 -1.44 -3.03
CA ASN A 4 -16.78 -0.85 -4.26
C ASN A 4 -15.63 -1.67 -4.89
N LEU A 5 -15.14 -2.71 -4.23
CA LEU A 5 -14.10 -3.60 -4.77
C LEU A 5 -14.62 -4.99 -5.16
N VAL A 6 -15.92 -5.27 -4.94
CA VAL A 6 -16.53 -6.57 -5.29
C VAL A 6 -16.32 -6.88 -6.77
N GLY A 7 -16.70 -5.97 -7.67
CA GLY A 7 -16.55 -6.17 -9.11
C GLY A 7 -15.10 -6.40 -9.56
N LEU A 8 -14.13 -5.78 -8.91
CA LEU A 8 -12.70 -6.02 -9.19
C LEU A 8 -12.28 -7.44 -8.81
N VAL A 9 -12.72 -7.94 -7.66
CA VAL A 9 -12.40 -9.31 -7.21
C VAL A 9 -13.06 -10.34 -8.10
N GLU A 10 -14.34 -10.13 -8.46
CA GLU A 10 -15.08 -11.02 -9.35
C GLU A 10 -14.52 -11.04 -10.77
N SER A 11 -14.02 -9.89 -11.28
CA SER A 11 -13.33 -9.83 -12.58
C SER A 11 -12.04 -10.64 -12.62
N ALA A 12 -11.45 -10.90 -11.45
CA ALA A 12 -10.28 -11.80 -11.30
C ALA A 12 -10.71 -13.29 -11.17
N GLY A 13 -11.99 -13.62 -11.28
CA GLY A 13 -12.51 -14.99 -11.17
C GLY A 13 -12.64 -15.52 -9.74
N LEU A 14 -12.62 -14.63 -8.75
CA LEU A 14 -12.72 -14.97 -7.32
C LEU A 14 -14.10 -14.63 -6.76
N GLY A 15 -14.59 -15.42 -5.80
CA GLY A 15 -15.79 -15.08 -5.04
C GLY A 15 -15.54 -13.91 -4.10
N ALA A 16 -16.50 -12.99 -3.99
CA ALA A 16 -16.39 -11.83 -3.12
C ALA A 16 -17.54 -11.75 -2.12
N VAL A 17 -17.22 -11.58 -0.84
CA VAL A 17 -18.20 -11.28 0.22
C VAL A 17 -18.00 -9.84 0.66
N PRO A 18 -19.00 -8.95 0.46
CA PRO A 18 -18.90 -7.56 0.85
C PRO A 18 -18.96 -7.41 2.38
N TYR A 19 -18.20 -6.43 2.91
CA TYR A 19 -18.30 -5.98 4.30
C TYR A 19 -17.98 -4.49 4.40
N GLY A 20 -18.52 -3.84 5.44
CA GLY A 20 -18.23 -2.44 5.72
C GLY A 20 -18.84 -1.47 4.70
N ARG A 21 -18.19 -0.33 4.56
CA ARG A 21 -18.56 0.76 3.64
C ARG A 21 -17.61 0.83 2.46
N ASP A 22 -18.00 1.55 1.43
CA ASP A 22 -17.12 1.86 0.30
C ASP A 22 -15.87 2.59 0.77
N GLN A 23 -14.71 2.19 0.26
CA GLN A 23 -13.45 2.85 0.63
C GLN A 23 -13.39 4.31 0.15
N GLN A 24 -14.16 4.67 -0.87
CA GLN A 24 -14.21 6.04 -1.39
C GLN A 24 -15.01 6.99 -0.50
N ASP A 25 -15.93 6.49 0.33
CA ASP A 25 -16.79 7.30 1.20
C ASP A 25 -16.06 7.94 2.39
N GLY A 26 -14.74 7.87 2.40
CA GLY A 26 -13.86 8.84 3.08
C GLY A 26 -13.86 8.83 4.60
N PHE A 27 -14.13 7.72 5.29
CA PHE A 27 -13.98 7.65 6.74
C PHE A 27 -12.91 6.64 7.16
N TRP A 28 -11.66 6.91 6.79
CA TRP A 28 -10.53 6.10 7.29
C TRP A 28 -9.76 6.85 8.38
N ALA A 29 -9.13 6.07 9.22
CA ALA A 29 -8.48 6.48 10.47
C ALA A 29 -7.62 7.76 10.39
N GLU A 30 -7.18 8.18 9.22
CA GLU A 30 -6.34 9.36 9.05
C GLU A 30 -7.10 10.68 9.09
N ASP A 31 -8.24 10.77 8.38
CA ASP A 31 -9.09 11.97 8.47
C ASP A 31 -9.70 12.06 9.86
N PHE A 32 -10.07 10.91 10.46
CA PHE A 32 -10.47 10.84 11.85
C PHE A 32 -9.36 11.33 12.79
N LEU A 33 -8.13 10.85 12.67
CA LEU A 33 -7.02 11.27 13.51
C LEU A 33 -6.66 12.74 13.28
N ARG A 34 -6.72 13.21 12.02
CA ARG A 34 -6.47 14.60 11.68
C ARG A 34 -7.52 15.55 12.27
N GLU A 35 -8.80 15.19 12.19
CA GLU A 35 -9.91 15.95 12.76
C GLU A 35 -10.01 15.80 14.27
N PHE A 36 -9.69 14.63 14.84
CA PHE A 36 -9.71 14.34 16.28
C PHE A 36 -8.92 15.38 17.09
N TRP A 37 -7.75 15.83 16.60
CA TRP A 37 -6.95 16.85 17.29
C TRP A 37 -7.55 18.25 17.24
N LYS A 38 -8.46 18.53 16.32
CA LYS A 38 -9.10 19.82 16.13
C LYS A 38 -10.43 19.96 16.89
N ILE A 39 -11.04 18.86 17.33
CA ILE A 39 -12.39 18.83 17.88
C ILE A 39 -12.39 19.11 19.39
N ARG A 40 -13.36 19.92 19.81
CA ARG A 40 -13.54 20.35 21.21
C ARG A 40 -14.11 19.27 22.12
N ASP A 41 -14.97 18.39 21.60
CA ASP A 41 -15.60 17.28 22.34
C ASP A 41 -14.94 15.94 21.98
N LYS A 42 -13.75 15.72 22.53
CA LYS A 42 -12.95 14.53 22.28
C LYS A 42 -13.53 13.24 22.88
N ILE A 43 -14.39 13.36 23.88
CA ILE A 43 -14.94 12.19 24.60
C ILE A 43 -16.03 11.54 23.76
N ASN A 44 -17.00 12.32 23.28
CA ASN A 44 -18.09 11.77 22.46
C ASN A 44 -17.55 11.23 21.12
N LEU A 45 -16.63 11.95 20.49
CA LEU A 45 -15.99 11.49 19.25
C LEU A 45 -15.20 10.18 19.46
N TRP A 46 -14.54 10.01 20.61
CA TRP A 46 -13.86 8.77 20.96
C TRP A 46 -14.84 7.60 21.10
N HIS A 47 -16.01 7.82 21.72
CA HIS A 47 -17.05 6.80 21.81
C HIS A 47 -17.60 6.43 20.45
N GLU A 48 -17.94 7.40 19.61
CA GLU A 48 -18.41 7.16 18.24
C GLU A 48 -17.37 6.38 17.41
N ALA A 49 -16.10 6.72 17.54
CA ALA A 49 -15.02 5.98 16.88
C ALA A 49 -14.89 4.53 17.40
N GLN A 50 -15.05 4.32 18.70
CA GLN A 50 -15.02 2.97 19.26
C GLN A 50 -16.24 2.14 18.83
N ASP A 51 -17.40 2.76 18.69
CA ASP A 51 -18.61 2.08 18.23
C ASP A 51 -18.49 1.73 16.72
N LEU A 52 -17.99 2.64 15.91
CA LEU A 52 -17.70 2.39 14.49
C LEU A 52 -16.64 1.29 14.32
N LEU A 53 -15.57 1.32 15.11
CA LEU A 53 -14.55 0.27 15.13
C LEU A 53 -15.16 -1.08 15.48
N ALA A 54 -16.01 -1.14 16.53
CA ALA A 54 -16.64 -2.37 16.96
C ALA A 54 -17.60 -2.92 15.89
N GLN A 55 -18.37 -2.05 15.24
CA GLN A 55 -19.24 -2.42 14.12
C GLN A 55 -18.44 -2.99 12.95
N THR A 56 -17.44 -2.24 12.45
CA THR A 56 -16.57 -2.68 11.34
C THR A 56 -15.88 -4.00 11.69
N TRP A 57 -15.40 -4.16 12.91
CA TRP A 57 -14.80 -5.39 13.39
C TRP A 57 -15.76 -6.57 13.34
N SER A 58 -17.00 -6.37 13.81
CA SER A 58 -18.05 -7.39 13.78
C SER A 58 -18.41 -7.79 12.34
N GLU A 59 -18.61 -6.83 11.44
CA GLU A 59 -18.93 -7.08 10.05
C GLU A 59 -17.81 -7.86 9.33
N MET A 60 -16.54 -7.46 9.52
CA MET A 60 -15.39 -8.19 8.97
C MET A 60 -15.29 -9.60 9.53
N SER A 61 -15.51 -9.78 10.85
CA SER A 61 -15.47 -11.07 11.50
C SER A 61 -16.57 -12.00 10.95
N GLN A 62 -17.80 -11.51 10.82
CA GLN A 62 -18.93 -12.29 10.28
C GLN A 62 -18.69 -12.66 8.82
N ALA A 63 -18.24 -11.72 7.99
CA ALA A 63 -17.91 -11.99 6.59
C ALA A 63 -16.83 -13.07 6.45
N LEU A 64 -15.78 -13.00 7.26
CA LEU A 64 -14.72 -14.01 7.23
C LEU A 64 -15.21 -15.36 7.75
N MET A 65 -15.97 -15.38 8.83
CA MET A 65 -16.58 -16.61 9.36
C MET A 65 -17.48 -17.31 8.34
N SER A 66 -18.20 -16.55 7.52
CA SER A 66 -19.11 -17.13 6.52
C SER A 66 -18.42 -17.90 5.40
N VAL A 67 -17.08 -17.72 5.25
CA VAL A 67 -16.28 -18.35 4.17
C VAL A 67 -15.10 -19.17 4.70
N ALA A 68 -14.81 -19.13 6.00
CA ALA A 68 -13.60 -19.77 6.54
C ALA A 68 -13.78 -21.26 6.84
N ASP A 69 -15.00 -21.70 7.14
CA ASP A 69 -15.25 -23.11 7.49
C ASP A 69 -14.91 -24.03 6.31
N GLY A 70 -14.08 -25.05 6.59
CA GLY A 70 -13.64 -26.01 5.58
C GLY A 70 -12.60 -25.50 4.57
N THR A 71 -12.01 -24.31 4.80
CA THR A 71 -10.90 -23.83 3.98
C THR A 71 -9.55 -24.37 4.47
N ASP A 72 -8.61 -24.54 3.56
CA ASP A 72 -7.27 -25.07 3.87
C ASP A 72 -6.32 -24.01 4.43
N LEU A 73 -6.60 -22.72 4.19
CA LEU A 73 -5.73 -21.60 4.55
C LEU A 73 -6.52 -20.30 4.66
N VAL A 74 -6.22 -19.51 5.68
CA VAL A 74 -6.59 -18.09 5.75
C VAL A 74 -5.40 -17.26 5.29
N PHE A 75 -5.57 -16.45 4.23
CA PHE A 75 -4.56 -15.51 3.75
C PHE A 75 -5.04 -14.08 3.94
N SER A 76 -4.27 -13.26 4.64
CA SER A 76 -4.69 -11.92 5.06
C SER A 76 -3.67 -10.84 4.74
N GLY A 77 -4.16 -9.66 4.37
CA GLY A 77 -3.38 -8.43 4.34
C GLY A 77 -3.15 -7.84 5.74
N PRO A 78 -2.48 -6.68 5.85
CA PRO A 78 -2.04 -6.11 7.13
C PRO A 78 -3.14 -5.41 7.94
N GLY A 79 -4.31 -5.17 7.36
CA GLY A 79 -5.42 -4.50 8.07
C GLY A 79 -6.05 -5.39 9.14
N PHE A 80 -6.19 -4.90 10.36
CA PHE A 80 -6.82 -5.60 11.49
C PHE A 80 -6.36 -7.08 11.66
N PRO A 81 -5.08 -7.36 11.83
CA PRO A 81 -4.53 -8.72 11.79
C PRO A 81 -5.10 -9.65 12.86
N ALA A 82 -5.72 -9.12 13.92
CA ALA A 82 -6.36 -9.92 14.95
C ALA A 82 -7.61 -10.65 14.44
N ILE A 83 -8.38 -10.07 13.52
CA ILE A 83 -9.61 -10.67 13.00
C ILE A 83 -9.32 -12.02 12.32
N PRO A 84 -8.49 -12.07 11.26
CA PRO A 84 -8.17 -13.35 10.62
C PRO A 84 -7.40 -14.30 11.53
N ALA A 85 -6.56 -13.79 12.44
CA ALA A 85 -5.85 -14.65 13.39
C ALA A 85 -6.79 -15.36 14.35
N ASN A 86 -7.81 -14.67 14.88
CA ASN A 86 -8.79 -15.27 15.78
C ASN A 86 -9.70 -16.26 15.04
N VAL A 87 -10.09 -15.98 13.80
CA VAL A 87 -10.90 -16.91 12.99
C VAL A 87 -10.10 -18.16 12.64
N ALA A 88 -8.84 -18.00 12.21
CA ALA A 88 -7.96 -19.12 11.95
C ALA A 88 -7.72 -20.00 13.19
N GLU A 89 -7.53 -19.38 14.37
CA GLU A 89 -7.40 -20.07 15.65
C GLU A 89 -8.69 -20.85 16.01
N HIS A 90 -9.87 -20.26 15.76
CA HIS A 90 -11.16 -20.90 16.05
C HIS A 90 -11.40 -22.16 15.22
N TYR A 91 -11.10 -22.13 13.93
CA TYR A 91 -11.28 -23.28 13.04
C TYR A 91 -10.06 -24.21 12.98
N GLY A 92 -8.94 -23.86 13.61
CA GLY A 92 -7.69 -24.63 13.50
C GLY A 92 -7.04 -24.54 12.12
N ILE A 93 -7.32 -23.50 11.34
CA ILE A 93 -6.85 -23.31 9.98
C ILE A 93 -5.47 -22.60 9.99
N PRO A 94 -4.51 -22.99 9.14
CA PRO A 94 -3.26 -22.26 8.96
C PRO A 94 -3.51 -20.81 8.58
N LEU A 95 -2.70 -19.87 9.09
CA LEU A 95 -2.75 -18.45 8.76
C LEU A 95 -1.48 -18.03 8.01
N ALA A 96 -1.63 -17.43 6.84
CA ALA A 96 -0.58 -16.67 6.17
C ALA A 96 -0.93 -15.18 6.14
N THR A 97 0.06 -14.32 6.31
CA THR A 97 -0.09 -12.86 6.23
C THR A 97 0.80 -12.28 5.14
N MET A 98 0.36 -11.19 4.53
CA MET A 98 1.11 -10.47 3.52
C MET A 98 1.43 -9.06 3.98
N HIS A 99 2.68 -8.66 3.85
CA HIS A 99 3.17 -7.33 4.20
C HIS A 99 3.74 -6.65 2.96
N TYR A 100 3.31 -5.43 2.66
CA TYR A 100 3.80 -4.64 1.51
C TYR A 100 4.81 -3.56 1.89
N PHE A 101 5.25 -3.53 3.15
CA PHE A 101 6.42 -2.82 3.70
C PHE A 101 6.79 -3.47 5.05
N PRO A 102 7.96 -3.16 5.65
CA PRO A 102 8.39 -3.76 6.92
C PRO A 102 7.54 -3.32 8.12
N MET A 103 6.39 -3.95 8.32
CA MET A 103 5.45 -3.65 9.41
C MET A 103 5.86 -4.27 10.73
N LEU A 104 6.55 -5.41 10.70
CA LEU A 104 7.00 -6.09 11.91
C LEU A 104 8.18 -5.35 12.53
N PRO A 105 8.33 -5.36 13.88
CA PRO A 105 9.39 -4.63 14.56
C PRO A 105 10.78 -4.96 14.01
N ASN A 106 11.47 -3.93 13.50
CA ASN A 106 12.79 -4.03 12.90
C ASN A 106 13.59 -2.74 13.12
N GLY A 107 14.90 -2.80 12.89
CA GLY A 107 15.80 -1.65 12.98
C GLY A 107 16.10 -0.96 11.66
N ALA A 108 15.63 -1.51 10.53
CA ALA A 108 15.99 -1.02 9.18
C ALA A 108 15.01 0.05 8.64
N LEU A 109 13.84 0.20 9.27
CA LEU A 109 12.78 1.10 8.78
C LEU A 109 13.20 2.57 8.75
N HIS A 110 13.98 3.01 9.74
CA HIS A 110 14.47 4.38 9.85
C HIS A 110 16.01 4.39 9.95
N PRO A 111 16.69 4.54 8.81
CA PRO A 111 18.16 4.40 8.76
C PRO A 111 18.92 5.45 9.57
N ASN A 112 18.29 6.59 9.90
CA ASN A 112 18.89 7.68 10.66
C ASN A 112 18.76 7.54 12.19
N LEU A 113 18.14 6.47 12.68
CA LEU A 113 17.94 6.20 14.10
C LEU A 113 18.65 4.89 14.49
N PRO A 114 19.12 4.76 15.76
CA PRO A 114 19.67 3.50 16.24
C PRO A 114 18.64 2.35 16.09
N PRO A 115 19.03 1.19 15.55
CA PRO A 115 18.10 0.06 15.30
C PRO A 115 17.32 -0.38 16.54
N ALA A 116 17.93 -0.35 17.72
CA ALA A 116 17.26 -0.70 18.97
C ALA A 116 16.11 0.26 19.32
N VAL A 117 16.31 1.57 19.03
CA VAL A 117 15.26 2.59 19.25
C VAL A 117 14.10 2.38 18.28
N VAL A 118 14.40 2.14 16.99
CA VAL A 118 13.36 1.89 15.98
C VAL A 118 12.52 0.68 16.38
N ARG A 119 13.14 -0.43 16.74
CA ARG A 119 12.44 -1.63 17.23
C ARG A 119 11.58 -1.36 18.46
N ALA A 120 12.10 -0.60 19.42
CA ALA A 120 11.37 -0.27 20.64
C ALA A 120 10.13 0.60 20.34
N VAL A 121 10.27 1.60 19.46
CA VAL A 121 9.17 2.46 19.03
C VAL A 121 8.11 1.63 18.29
N MET A 122 8.47 0.78 17.35
CA MET A 122 7.53 -0.07 16.62
C MET A 122 6.76 -0.99 17.58
N ARG A 123 7.44 -1.62 18.55
CA ARG A 123 6.79 -2.44 19.57
C ARG A 123 5.83 -1.62 20.44
N ALA A 124 6.18 -0.39 20.79
CA ALA A 124 5.30 0.49 21.57
C ALA A 124 4.06 0.89 20.77
N LEU A 125 4.20 1.16 19.46
CA LEU A 125 3.08 1.43 18.56
C LEU A 125 2.15 0.22 18.42
N ASP A 126 2.69 -1.00 18.28
CA ASP A 126 1.89 -2.24 18.28
C ASP A 126 1.05 -2.36 19.56
N TRP A 127 1.66 -2.11 20.72
CA TRP A 127 0.95 -2.13 22.00
C TRP A 127 -0.11 -1.04 22.11
N GLN A 128 0.19 0.17 21.64
CA GLN A 128 -0.77 1.27 21.63
C GLN A 128 -1.97 0.94 20.74
N GLN A 129 -1.73 0.48 19.51
CA GLN A 129 -2.77 0.09 18.56
C GLN A 129 -3.64 -1.05 19.15
N TRP A 130 -3.00 -2.05 19.73
CA TRP A 130 -3.72 -3.15 20.38
C TRP A 130 -4.60 -2.68 21.54
N ARG A 131 -4.16 -1.72 22.35
CA ARG A 131 -4.99 -1.16 23.42
C ARG A 131 -6.25 -0.47 22.90
N VAL A 132 -6.17 0.16 21.75
CA VAL A 132 -7.32 0.78 21.09
C VAL A 132 -8.31 -0.27 20.58
N THR A 133 -7.83 -1.35 19.98
CA THR A 133 -8.67 -2.40 19.38
C THR A 133 -9.05 -3.51 20.34
N LYS A 134 -8.46 -3.55 21.54
CA LYS A 134 -8.60 -4.67 22.49
C LYS A 134 -10.04 -4.99 22.87
N LYS A 135 -10.89 -3.98 23.04
CA LYS A 135 -12.30 -4.20 23.41
C LYS A 135 -13.05 -4.96 22.32
N ALA A 136 -12.83 -4.60 21.05
CA ALA A 136 -13.43 -5.28 19.91
C ALA A 136 -12.86 -6.70 19.74
N GLU A 137 -11.55 -6.87 19.90
CA GLU A 137 -10.90 -8.18 19.87
C GLU A 137 -11.40 -9.10 20.99
N ASP A 138 -11.49 -8.62 22.24
CA ASP A 138 -11.99 -9.40 23.37
C ASP A 138 -13.46 -9.83 23.15
N ALA A 139 -14.28 -9.00 22.49
CA ALA A 139 -15.64 -9.36 22.11
C ALA A 139 -15.63 -10.49 21.07
N GLN A 140 -14.91 -10.34 19.97
CA GLN A 140 -14.78 -11.38 18.94
C GLN A 140 -14.28 -12.71 19.54
N ARG A 141 -13.21 -12.69 20.34
CA ARG A 141 -12.64 -13.91 20.93
C ARG A 141 -13.64 -14.62 21.85
N ARG A 142 -14.41 -13.87 22.62
CA ARG A 142 -15.49 -14.44 23.46
C ARG A 142 -16.57 -15.11 22.58
N ASP A 143 -17.00 -14.44 21.50
CA ASP A 143 -18.02 -14.96 20.61
C ASP A 143 -17.55 -16.22 19.86
N LEU A 144 -16.25 -16.33 19.61
CA LEU A 144 -15.58 -17.50 19.02
C LEU A 144 -15.21 -18.58 20.06
N GLY A 145 -15.51 -18.39 21.35
CA GLY A 145 -15.15 -19.34 22.41
C GLY A 145 -13.64 -19.39 22.73
N LEU A 146 -12.90 -18.38 22.32
CA LEU A 146 -11.44 -18.30 22.54
C LEU A 146 -11.10 -17.59 23.85
N SER A 147 -9.96 -17.94 24.44
CA SER A 147 -9.43 -17.23 25.60
C SER A 147 -9.03 -15.79 25.23
N ARG A 148 -9.08 -14.87 26.21
CA ARG A 148 -8.68 -13.48 26.00
C ARG A 148 -7.23 -13.37 25.53
N ALA A 149 -6.98 -12.49 24.56
CA ALA A 149 -5.63 -12.18 24.13
C ALA A 149 -4.84 -11.43 25.21
N THR A 150 -3.61 -11.84 25.45
CA THR A 150 -2.69 -11.21 26.41
C THR A 150 -1.61 -10.37 25.76
N THR A 151 -1.45 -10.48 24.45
CA THR A 151 -0.45 -9.76 23.65
C THR A 151 -1.04 -9.31 22.31
N PRO A 152 -0.44 -8.29 21.65
CA PRO A 152 -0.83 -7.86 20.30
C PRO A 152 -0.87 -9.00 19.27
N ALA A 153 -1.83 -8.94 18.33
CA ALA A 153 -2.00 -9.95 17.29
C ALA A 153 -0.72 -10.23 16.47
N PRO A 154 0.08 -9.25 16.04
CA PRO A 154 1.33 -9.55 15.31
C PRO A 154 2.27 -10.48 16.06
N ARG A 155 2.37 -10.33 17.38
CA ARG A 155 3.19 -11.23 18.22
C ARG A 155 2.63 -12.65 18.29
N ARG A 156 1.30 -12.79 18.39
CA ARG A 156 0.67 -14.12 18.41
C ARG A 156 0.81 -14.81 17.06
N ILE A 157 0.64 -14.07 15.96
CA ILE A 157 0.82 -14.55 14.61
C ILE A 157 2.26 -15.07 14.40
N THR A 158 3.27 -14.29 14.78
CA THR A 158 4.66 -14.76 14.73
C THR A 158 4.87 -16.00 15.60
N ALA A 159 4.35 -16.00 16.85
CA ALA A 159 4.52 -17.11 17.79
C ALA A 159 3.80 -18.39 17.37
N SER A 160 2.69 -18.31 16.63
CA SER A 160 2.01 -19.46 16.06
C SER A 160 2.77 -20.11 14.89
N GLY A 161 3.83 -19.47 14.40
CA GLY A 161 4.59 -19.91 13.22
C GLY A 161 3.79 -19.70 11.93
N ALA A 162 2.90 -18.73 11.88
CA ALA A 162 2.20 -18.32 10.66
C ALA A 162 3.20 -17.87 9.58
N LEU A 163 2.86 -18.07 8.33
CA LEU A 163 3.67 -17.60 7.21
C LEU A 163 3.47 -16.07 7.05
N GLU A 164 4.55 -15.29 7.18
CA GLU A 164 4.53 -13.82 7.12
C GLU A 164 5.22 -13.33 5.84
N ILE A 165 4.54 -13.41 4.69
CA ILE A 165 5.11 -13.09 3.36
C ILE A 165 5.47 -11.62 3.27
N GLN A 166 6.72 -11.31 2.89
CA GLN A 166 7.22 -9.97 2.65
C GLN A 166 7.11 -9.64 1.14
N ALA A 167 5.94 -9.08 0.75
CA ALA A 167 5.58 -8.81 -0.64
C ALA A 167 6.12 -7.43 -1.10
N TYR A 168 7.43 -7.24 -0.96
CA TYR A 168 8.17 -6.07 -1.41
C TYR A 168 9.64 -6.43 -1.68
N GLU A 169 10.33 -5.58 -2.43
CA GLU A 169 11.72 -5.82 -2.77
C GLU A 169 12.63 -5.71 -1.56
N GLN A 170 13.36 -6.79 -1.27
CA GLN A 170 14.38 -6.81 -0.21
C GLN A 170 15.42 -5.70 -0.39
N LEU A 171 15.75 -5.36 -1.64
CA LEU A 171 16.69 -4.31 -2.01
C LEU A 171 16.27 -2.91 -1.52
N CYS A 172 14.97 -2.70 -1.32
CA CYS A 172 14.44 -1.45 -0.80
C CYS A 172 14.75 -1.23 0.69
N PHE A 173 15.05 -2.32 1.45
CA PHE A 173 15.30 -2.26 2.88
C PHE A 173 16.60 -3.00 3.25
N PRO A 174 17.78 -2.45 2.91
CA PRO A 174 19.07 -3.08 3.18
C PRO A 174 19.26 -3.40 4.65
N GLY A 175 19.75 -4.61 4.94
CA GLY A 175 19.99 -5.11 6.30
C GLY A 175 18.80 -5.83 6.94
N LEU A 176 17.58 -5.66 6.41
CA LEU A 176 16.38 -6.25 7.01
C LEU A 176 16.39 -7.79 6.98
N ALA A 177 16.79 -8.39 5.85
CA ALA A 177 16.87 -9.85 5.76
C ALA A 177 17.91 -10.43 6.72
N ALA A 178 19.02 -9.76 6.92
CA ALA A 178 20.02 -10.16 7.91
C ALA A 178 19.49 -10.05 9.36
N GLU A 179 18.73 -8.99 9.65
CA GLU A 179 18.08 -8.82 10.95
C GLU A 179 17.03 -9.91 11.23
N TRP A 180 16.34 -10.40 10.19
CA TRP A 180 15.32 -11.44 10.30
C TRP A 180 15.80 -12.83 9.91
N ALA A 181 17.12 -13.10 9.92
CA ALA A 181 17.69 -14.37 9.51
C ALA A 181 17.15 -15.58 10.29
N GLU A 182 16.81 -15.41 11.56
CA GLU A 182 16.21 -16.46 12.40
C GLU A 182 14.75 -16.79 12.00
N TRP A 183 14.07 -15.90 11.25
CA TRP A 183 12.71 -16.08 10.73
C TRP A 183 12.68 -16.20 9.20
N ALA A 184 13.80 -16.52 8.55
CA ALA A 184 13.87 -16.50 7.09
C ALA A 184 12.81 -17.39 6.41
N ASP A 185 12.55 -18.57 6.97
CA ASP A 185 11.53 -19.51 6.46
C ASP A 185 10.09 -19.00 6.75
N GLN A 186 9.90 -18.27 7.83
CA GLN A 186 8.62 -17.70 8.22
C GLN A 186 8.33 -16.37 7.50
N ARG A 187 9.38 -15.60 7.14
CA ARG A 187 9.32 -14.26 6.53
C ARG A 187 9.98 -14.20 5.16
N PRO A 188 9.58 -15.02 4.21
CA PRO A 188 10.20 -15.02 2.88
C PRO A 188 9.93 -13.70 2.15
N PHE A 189 10.96 -13.13 1.51
CA PHE A 189 10.82 -12.02 0.58
C PHE A 189 10.45 -12.59 -0.79
N VAL A 190 9.37 -12.11 -1.37
CA VAL A 190 8.86 -12.58 -2.66
C VAL A 190 8.94 -11.53 -3.78
N GLY A 191 9.43 -10.33 -3.47
CA GLY A 191 9.28 -9.19 -4.37
C GLY A 191 7.88 -8.59 -4.29
N THR A 192 7.61 -7.55 -5.06
CA THR A 192 6.32 -6.87 -5.02
C THR A 192 5.29 -7.59 -5.88
N LEU A 193 4.17 -7.96 -5.28
CA LEU A 193 3.00 -8.46 -6.00
C LEU A 193 2.29 -7.29 -6.69
N THR A 194 2.12 -7.39 -7.99
CA THR A 194 1.47 -6.36 -8.82
C THR A 194 0.42 -7.01 -9.70
N ALA A 195 -0.83 -6.61 -9.57
CA ALA A 195 -1.86 -7.01 -10.50
C ALA A 195 -1.62 -6.30 -11.85
N GLN A 196 -1.47 -7.07 -12.92
CA GLN A 196 -1.37 -6.56 -14.29
C GLN A 196 -2.74 -6.69 -14.97
N LEU A 197 -3.70 -5.91 -14.49
CA LEU A 197 -5.05 -5.90 -15.04
C LEU A 197 -5.13 -4.88 -16.18
N THR A 198 -5.67 -5.30 -17.32
CA THR A 198 -6.02 -4.39 -18.41
C THR A 198 -7.16 -3.49 -17.97
N THR A 199 -7.09 -2.21 -18.32
CA THR A 199 -8.11 -1.21 -18.01
C THR A 199 -8.67 -0.59 -19.28
N GLU A 200 -9.88 -0.01 -19.19
CA GLU A 200 -10.50 0.68 -20.34
C GLU A 200 -9.69 1.89 -20.82
N SER A 201 -8.85 2.47 -19.98
CA SER A 201 -8.05 3.64 -20.30
C SER A 201 -6.68 3.32 -20.92
N ASP A 202 -6.27 2.04 -20.95
CA ASP A 202 -4.92 1.65 -21.40
C ASP A 202 -4.66 2.03 -22.86
N ASP A 203 -5.60 1.74 -23.76
CA ASP A 203 -5.46 2.06 -25.19
C ASP A 203 -5.38 3.59 -25.42
N GLN A 204 -6.20 4.36 -24.71
CA GLN A 204 -6.18 5.82 -24.79
C GLN A 204 -4.86 6.39 -24.27
N ALA A 205 -4.37 5.88 -23.15
CA ALA A 205 -3.10 6.30 -22.58
C ALA A 205 -1.93 5.95 -23.51
N ALA A 206 -1.88 4.72 -24.01
CA ALA A 206 -0.85 4.24 -24.92
C ALA A 206 -0.82 5.05 -26.24
N ALA A 207 -1.98 5.28 -26.86
CA ALA A 207 -2.10 6.09 -28.07
C ALA A 207 -1.58 7.52 -27.87
N TRP A 208 -1.95 8.15 -26.74
CA TRP A 208 -1.48 9.51 -26.46
C TRP A 208 0.02 9.56 -26.13
N VAL A 209 0.54 8.62 -25.35
CA VAL A 209 1.96 8.53 -24.99
C VAL A 209 2.82 8.40 -26.25
N THR A 210 2.44 7.50 -27.17
CA THR A 210 3.19 7.22 -28.41
C THR A 210 3.09 8.32 -29.46
N ALA A 211 2.06 9.18 -29.39
CA ALA A 211 1.87 10.30 -30.33
C ALA A 211 2.85 11.45 -30.15
N GLY A 212 3.75 11.42 -29.17
CA GLY A 212 4.69 12.50 -28.93
C GLY A 212 5.87 12.10 -28.05
N ARG A 213 6.57 13.11 -27.49
CA ARG A 213 7.67 12.86 -26.56
C ARG A 213 7.15 12.12 -25.31
N PRO A 214 7.94 11.20 -24.70
CA PRO A 214 7.58 10.54 -23.46
C PRO A 214 7.15 11.54 -22.38
N PRO A 215 5.98 11.36 -21.74
CA PRO A 215 5.46 12.29 -20.74
C PRO A 215 6.04 12.05 -19.34
N VAL A 216 5.82 12.98 -18.43
CA VAL A 216 5.81 12.74 -16.98
C VAL A 216 4.43 12.16 -16.61
N SER A 217 4.40 10.98 -16.04
CA SER A 217 3.14 10.39 -15.52
C SER A 217 2.87 10.87 -14.10
N CYS A 218 1.68 11.35 -13.83
CA CYS A 218 1.25 11.84 -12.51
C CYS A 218 0.02 11.06 -12.05
N GLY A 219 0.02 10.51 -10.83
CA GLY A 219 -1.13 9.78 -10.31
C GLY A 219 -1.15 9.68 -8.79
N PHE A 220 -2.33 9.82 -8.21
CA PHE A 220 -2.50 9.81 -6.76
C PHE A 220 -3.20 8.54 -6.25
N GLY A 221 -3.53 7.60 -7.15
CA GLY A 221 -4.15 6.31 -6.82
C GLY A 221 -5.43 6.46 -6.02
N SER A 222 -5.51 5.82 -4.85
CA SER A 222 -6.64 5.93 -3.93
C SER A 222 -6.59 7.19 -3.03
N THR A 223 -5.54 8.01 -3.12
CA THR A 223 -5.48 9.29 -2.39
C THR A 223 -6.29 10.32 -3.15
N THR A 224 -7.41 10.75 -2.56
CA THR A 224 -8.29 11.74 -3.17
C THR A 224 -7.66 13.14 -3.14
N VAL A 225 -7.62 13.79 -4.27
CA VAL A 225 -7.13 15.16 -4.42
C VAL A 225 -8.26 16.13 -4.09
N LYS A 226 -8.03 17.04 -3.13
CA LYS A 226 -9.07 17.98 -2.67
C LYS A 226 -9.47 19.03 -3.71
N SER A 227 -8.54 19.43 -4.57
CA SER A 227 -8.71 20.46 -5.57
C SER A 227 -8.17 19.99 -6.93
N PRO A 228 -8.96 19.20 -7.70
CA PRO A 228 -8.53 18.67 -9.00
C PRO A 228 -8.05 19.76 -9.96
N ALA A 229 -8.76 20.88 -10.06
CA ALA A 229 -8.40 21.99 -10.96
C ALA A 229 -7.04 22.62 -10.58
N GLU A 230 -6.80 22.91 -9.29
CA GLU A 230 -5.52 23.46 -8.82
C GLU A 230 -4.37 22.46 -9.03
N THR A 231 -4.64 21.17 -8.87
CA THR A 231 -3.64 20.11 -9.11
C THR A 231 -3.28 20.01 -10.59
N VAL A 232 -4.26 20.07 -11.50
CA VAL A 232 -4.01 20.09 -12.93
C VAL A 232 -3.26 21.35 -13.32
N ASP A 233 -3.63 22.52 -12.82
CA ASP A 233 -2.91 23.77 -13.10
C ASP A 233 -1.46 23.73 -12.61
N MET A 234 -1.21 23.21 -11.41
CA MET A 234 0.14 23.05 -10.87
C MET A 234 0.99 22.13 -11.73
N ILE A 235 0.48 20.94 -12.09
CA ILE A 235 1.19 19.95 -12.91
C ILE A 235 1.41 20.48 -14.31
N SER A 236 0.36 21.00 -14.94
CA SER A 236 0.39 21.58 -16.27
C SER A 236 1.41 22.71 -16.38
N GLY A 237 1.35 23.66 -15.46
CA GLY A 237 2.27 24.78 -15.45
C GLY A 237 3.72 24.36 -15.20
N ALA A 238 3.98 23.39 -14.32
CA ALA A 238 5.32 22.87 -14.09
C ALA A 238 5.87 22.14 -15.33
N CYS A 239 5.06 21.30 -15.97
CA CYS A 239 5.46 20.58 -17.19
C CYS A 239 5.67 21.54 -18.37
N ALA A 240 4.81 22.55 -18.54
CA ALA A 240 4.98 23.57 -19.59
C ALA A 240 6.32 24.33 -19.46
N GLU A 241 6.69 24.73 -18.25
CA GLU A 241 7.97 25.44 -18.01
C GLU A 241 9.19 24.57 -18.34
N LEU A 242 9.08 23.25 -18.10
CA LEU A 242 10.14 22.30 -18.40
C LEU A 242 10.10 21.78 -19.85
N GLY A 243 9.11 22.17 -20.66
CA GLY A 243 8.89 21.67 -22.00
C GLY A 243 8.52 20.18 -22.03
N GLU A 244 7.87 19.69 -20.96
CA GLU A 244 7.45 18.31 -20.82
C GLU A 244 5.94 18.14 -21.07
N ARG A 245 5.53 16.91 -21.42
CA ARG A 245 4.12 16.50 -21.46
C ARG A 245 3.74 15.86 -20.13
N ALA A 246 2.48 15.96 -19.72
CA ALA A 246 1.97 15.31 -18.52
C ALA A 246 0.83 14.33 -18.82
N LEU A 247 0.92 13.10 -18.34
CA LEU A 247 -0.16 12.13 -18.30
C LEU A 247 -0.69 12.05 -16.87
N ILE A 248 -1.91 12.49 -16.62
CA ILE A 248 -2.52 12.48 -15.28
C ILE A 248 -3.48 11.31 -15.19
N CYS A 249 -3.19 10.36 -14.28
CA CYS A 249 -4.08 9.24 -13.97
C CYS A 249 -5.01 9.66 -12.83
N SER A 250 -6.32 9.69 -13.06
CA SER A 250 -7.32 10.23 -12.13
C SER A 250 -7.38 9.47 -10.79
N GLY A 251 -7.13 8.16 -10.81
CA GLY A 251 -7.33 7.34 -9.61
C GLY A 251 -8.77 7.44 -9.11
N TRP A 252 -8.92 7.76 -7.82
CA TRP A 252 -10.23 8.00 -7.20
C TRP A 252 -10.67 9.48 -7.22
N SER A 253 -9.89 10.35 -7.82
CA SER A 253 -10.24 11.78 -7.94
C SER A 253 -11.01 12.05 -9.23
N ASP A 254 -11.97 12.96 -9.19
CA ASP A 254 -12.74 13.36 -10.34
C ASP A 254 -12.08 14.57 -11.02
N PHE A 255 -11.62 14.38 -12.24
CA PHE A 255 -11.01 15.39 -13.11
C PHE A 255 -11.86 15.65 -14.36
N SER A 256 -13.08 15.13 -14.47
CA SER A 256 -13.90 15.15 -15.68
C SER A 256 -14.17 16.56 -16.22
N ASP A 257 -14.40 17.52 -15.32
CA ASP A 257 -14.75 18.91 -15.67
C ASP A 257 -13.53 19.85 -15.70
N VAL A 258 -12.30 19.31 -15.57
CA VAL A 258 -11.10 20.15 -15.54
C VAL A 258 -10.51 20.29 -16.95
N PRO A 259 -10.50 21.52 -17.52
CA PRO A 259 -9.90 21.75 -18.82
C PRO A 259 -8.39 21.51 -18.79
N THR A 260 -7.88 20.87 -19.83
CA THR A 260 -6.46 20.56 -19.98
C THR A 260 -5.89 21.14 -21.28
N PRO A 261 -4.68 21.74 -21.26
CA PRO A 261 -3.99 22.15 -22.47
C PRO A 261 -3.43 20.94 -23.25
N ASP A 262 -3.04 21.14 -24.51
CA ASP A 262 -2.63 20.07 -25.44
C ASP A 262 -1.48 19.19 -24.95
N HIS A 263 -0.59 19.73 -24.09
CA HIS A 263 0.53 18.98 -23.52
C HIS A 263 0.14 18.13 -22.28
N VAL A 264 -1.12 18.20 -21.85
CA VAL A 264 -1.65 17.44 -20.70
C VAL A 264 -2.78 16.53 -21.14
N LYS A 265 -2.75 15.28 -20.69
CA LYS A 265 -3.83 14.31 -20.88
C LYS A 265 -4.24 13.75 -19.54
N VAL A 266 -5.54 13.82 -19.22
CA VAL A 266 -6.14 13.09 -18.11
C VAL A 266 -6.73 11.79 -18.64
N VAL A 267 -6.48 10.69 -17.93
CA VAL A 267 -7.02 9.35 -18.21
C VAL A 267 -7.54 8.71 -16.93
N GLY A 268 -8.40 7.72 -17.05
CA GLY A 268 -8.84 6.88 -15.94
C GLY A 268 -7.71 6.02 -15.37
N PRO A 269 -8.05 4.96 -14.59
CA PRO A 269 -7.07 3.99 -14.15
C PRO A 269 -6.35 3.34 -15.33
N VAL A 270 -5.03 3.13 -15.22
CA VAL A 270 -4.20 2.50 -16.25
C VAL A 270 -3.32 1.39 -15.66
N ASN A 271 -2.93 0.44 -16.51
CA ASN A 271 -1.91 -0.55 -16.15
C ASN A 271 -0.54 0.12 -16.12
N TYR A 272 0.00 0.33 -14.93
CA TYR A 272 1.30 0.98 -14.75
C TYR A 272 2.46 0.18 -15.36
N GLY A 273 2.33 -1.15 -15.46
CA GLY A 273 3.35 -2.00 -16.09
C GLY A 273 3.55 -1.71 -17.57
N THR A 274 2.52 -1.22 -18.27
CA THR A 274 2.58 -0.85 -19.68
C THR A 274 2.88 0.63 -19.90
N VAL A 275 2.34 1.50 -19.06
CA VAL A 275 2.42 2.96 -19.23
C VAL A 275 3.75 3.55 -18.73
N PHE A 276 4.20 3.16 -17.54
CA PHE A 276 5.38 3.77 -16.91
C PHE A 276 6.68 3.58 -17.68
N PRO A 277 6.97 2.41 -18.31
CA PRO A 277 8.17 2.26 -19.14
C PRO A 277 8.26 3.23 -20.34
N ALA A 278 7.12 3.76 -20.79
CA ALA A 278 7.05 4.73 -21.87
C ALA A 278 7.08 6.21 -21.39
N CYS A 279 7.24 6.43 -20.09
CA CYS A 279 7.30 7.75 -19.47
C CYS A 279 8.75 8.18 -19.18
N ARG A 280 8.98 9.49 -19.02
CA ARG A 280 10.28 10.04 -18.62
C ARG A 280 10.52 10.01 -17.12
N ALA A 281 9.46 10.15 -16.35
CA ALA A 281 9.43 10.09 -14.88
C ALA A 281 8.02 9.77 -14.41
N VAL A 282 7.90 9.33 -13.15
CA VAL A 282 6.62 9.15 -12.50
C VAL A 282 6.53 10.01 -11.24
N VAL A 283 5.40 10.68 -11.07
CA VAL A 283 5.03 11.49 -9.90
C VAL A 283 3.84 10.80 -9.24
N HIS A 284 3.98 10.37 -8.00
CA HIS A 284 2.89 9.63 -7.35
C HIS A 284 2.88 9.78 -5.82
N HIS A 285 1.78 9.33 -5.18
CA HIS A 285 1.53 9.41 -3.75
C HIS A 285 2.36 8.45 -2.87
N SER A 286 3.32 7.71 -3.44
CA SER A 286 4.16 6.73 -2.72
C SER A 286 3.44 5.51 -2.16
N GLY A 287 2.30 5.10 -2.72
CA GLY A 287 1.74 3.78 -2.42
C GLY A 287 2.69 2.66 -2.85
N ALA A 288 2.74 1.56 -2.10
CA ALA A 288 3.69 0.45 -2.30
C ALA A 288 3.68 -0.09 -3.73
N GLY A 289 2.50 -0.39 -4.28
CA GLY A 289 2.34 -0.93 -5.64
C GLY A 289 2.80 0.04 -6.72
N THR A 290 2.41 1.33 -6.60
CA THR A 290 2.79 2.37 -7.57
C THR A 290 4.29 2.66 -7.50
N THR A 291 4.88 2.68 -6.30
CA THR A 291 6.33 2.81 -6.13
C THR A 291 7.07 1.67 -6.81
N ALA A 292 6.64 0.43 -6.58
CA ALA A 292 7.25 -0.74 -7.21
C ALA A 292 7.12 -0.72 -8.74
N ALA A 293 5.97 -0.30 -9.27
CA ALA A 293 5.77 -0.15 -10.72
C ALA A 293 6.74 0.88 -11.33
N GLY A 294 6.92 2.04 -10.69
CA GLY A 294 7.89 3.06 -11.10
C GLY A 294 9.34 2.55 -11.06
N LEU A 295 9.70 1.86 -10.00
CA LEU A 295 11.04 1.25 -9.83
C LEU A 295 11.31 0.19 -10.91
N ARG A 296 10.34 -0.68 -11.22
CA ARG A 296 10.46 -1.69 -12.30
C ARG A 296 10.53 -1.08 -13.67
N ALA A 297 9.80 0.00 -13.90
CA ALA A 297 9.86 0.73 -15.17
C ALA A 297 11.23 1.37 -15.42
N GLY A 298 12.09 1.47 -14.41
CA GLY A 298 13.41 2.05 -14.53
C GLY A 298 13.39 3.56 -14.78
N VAL A 299 12.30 4.24 -14.42
CA VAL A 299 12.13 5.68 -14.60
C VAL A 299 12.25 6.42 -13.26
N PRO A 300 12.81 7.64 -13.27
CA PRO A 300 12.93 8.43 -12.04
C PRO A 300 11.58 8.71 -11.39
N THR A 301 11.57 8.73 -10.06
CA THR A 301 10.34 8.85 -9.27
C THR A 301 10.33 10.12 -8.43
N LEU A 302 9.21 10.86 -8.43
CA LEU A 302 8.91 11.89 -7.46
C LEU A 302 7.77 11.41 -6.54
N SER A 303 8.08 11.24 -5.28
CA SER A 303 7.16 10.77 -4.26
C SER A 303 6.49 11.96 -3.55
N LEU A 304 5.18 12.17 -3.79
CA LEU A 304 4.36 13.20 -3.11
C LEU A 304 3.49 12.54 -2.05
N TRP A 305 4.06 12.30 -0.87
CA TRP A 305 3.41 11.52 0.19
C TRP A 305 2.47 12.36 1.05
N SER A 306 1.42 11.72 1.57
CA SER A 306 0.43 12.33 2.49
C SER A 306 0.32 11.55 3.81
N THR A 307 0.65 10.25 3.83
CA THR A 307 0.39 9.32 4.93
C THR A 307 1.67 8.66 5.45
N GLY A 308 1.58 7.97 6.59
CA GLY A 308 2.76 7.40 7.26
C GLY A 308 3.45 6.29 6.47
N ASP A 309 2.69 5.38 5.90
CA ASP A 309 3.21 4.28 5.06
C ASP A 309 3.80 4.79 3.74
N GLN A 310 3.15 5.79 3.13
CA GLN A 310 3.66 6.48 1.94
C GLN A 310 5.01 7.15 2.23
N ARG A 311 5.18 7.75 3.44
CA ARG A 311 6.45 8.34 3.86
C ARG A 311 7.57 7.29 3.97
N ILE A 312 7.25 6.06 4.37
CA ILE A 312 8.23 4.97 4.41
C ILE A 312 8.78 4.73 3.00
N TRP A 313 7.91 4.57 2.00
CA TRP A 313 8.32 4.37 0.62
C TRP A 313 9.04 5.59 0.02
N ALA A 314 8.55 6.79 0.30
CA ALA A 314 9.20 8.05 -0.10
C ALA A 314 10.66 8.12 0.41
N THR A 315 10.89 7.73 1.67
CA THR A 315 12.23 7.65 2.24
C THR A 315 13.12 6.63 1.50
N GLN A 316 12.56 5.50 1.04
CA GLN A 316 13.35 4.53 0.27
C GLN A 316 13.69 5.04 -1.13
N VAL A 317 12.78 5.73 -1.82
CA VAL A 317 13.04 6.38 -3.12
C VAL A 317 14.23 7.32 -3.03
N GLU A 318 14.29 8.17 -2.01
CA GLU A 318 15.43 9.07 -1.79
C GLU A 318 16.71 8.32 -1.43
N ARG A 319 16.62 7.34 -0.52
CA ARG A 319 17.78 6.53 -0.08
C ARG A 319 18.43 5.77 -1.22
N LEU A 320 17.63 5.20 -2.10
CA LEU A 320 18.07 4.46 -3.30
C LEU A 320 18.61 5.40 -4.39
N LYS A 321 18.38 6.71 -4.26
CA LYS A 321 18.72 7.74 -5.25
C LYS A 321 18.08 7.50 -6.61
N VAL A 322 16.90 6.90 -6.62
CA VAL A 322 16.08 6.67 -7.83
C VAL A 322 15.05 7.78 -8.01
N GLY A 323 14.98 8.73 -7.09
CA GLY A 323 14.05 9.84 -7.11
C GLY A 323 14.19 10.76 -5.91
N THR A 324 13.21 11.64 -5.74
CA THR A 324 13.07 12.57 -4.61
C THR A 324 11.71 12.45 -3.97
N ALA A 325 11.54 13.05 -2.79
CA ALA A 325 10.29 12.99 -2.05
C ALA A 325 9.93 14.33 -1.41
N ARG A 326 8.63 14.61 -1.32
CA ARG A 326 8.07 15.79 -0.66
C ARG A 326 6.70 15.48 -0.06
N PRO A 327 6.29 16.09 1.07
CA PRO A 327 4.89 16.07 1.47
C PRO A 327 4.01 16.70 0.39
N PHE A 328 2.88 16.07 0.03
CA PHE A 328 1.96 16.66 -0.95
C PHE A 328 1.46 18.04 -0.51
N SER A 329 1.20 18.22 0.79
CA SER A 329 0.76 19.49 1.37
C SER A 329 1.79 20.63 1.28
N ALA A 330 3.06 20.32 1.02
CA ALA A 330 4.14 21.29 0.83
C ALA A 330 4.55 21.44 -0.64
N THR A 331 3.79 20.84 -1.56
CA THR A 331 4.05 20.90 -3.00
C THR A 331 3.39 22.14 -3.59
N THR A 332 4.18 22.93 -4.28
CA THR A 332 3.76 24.09 -5.09
C THR A 332 4.27 23.90 -6.51
N ARG A 333 3.82 24.76 -7.44
CA ARG A 333 4.33 24.74 -8.82
C ARG A 333 5.86 24.89 -8.86
N ASP A 334 6.42 25.82 -8.12
CA ASP A 334 7.87 26.08 -8.11
C ASP A 334 8.65 24.88 -7.56
N THR A 335 8.18 24.29 -6.45
CA THR A 335 8.83 23.11 -5.87
C THR A 335 8.68 21.88 -6.76
N LEU A 336 7.57 21.74 -7.49
CA LEU A 336 7.38 20.68 -8.47
C LEU A 336 8.36 20.82 -9.65
N ILE A 337 8.58 22.04 -10.13
CA ILE A 337 9.58 22.35 -11.17
C ILE A 337 10.99 21.97 -10.70
N GLU A 338 11.36 22.37 -9.48
CA GLU A 338 12.66 22.01 -8.88
C GLU A 338 12.87 20.51 -8.81
N ASP A 339 11.90 19.79 -8.26
CA ASP A 339 11.96 18.34 -8.07
C ASP A 339 12.00 17.61 -9.41
N LEU A 340 11.16 18.00 -10.38
CA LEU A 340 11.17 17.41 -11.72
C LEU A 340 12.49 17.68 -12.44
N ARG A 341 13.00 18.91 -12.42
CA ARG A 341 14.30 19.25 -13.02
C ARG A 341 15.42 18.38 -12.46
N LYS A 342 15.37 18.12 -11.15
CA LYS A 342 16.35 17.30 -10.46
C LYS A 342 16.28 15.84 -10.88
N ILE A 343 15.09 15.22 -10.85
CA ILE A 343 14.93 13.78 -11.16
C ILE A 343 15.08 13.47 -12.66
N LEU A 344 14.79 14.42 -13.55
CA LEU A 344 15.01 14.28 -14.98
C LEU A 344 16.49 14.35 -15.37
N GLY A 345 17.37 14.67 -14.44
CA GLY A 345 18.82 14.71 -14.64
C GLY A 345 19.44 13.32 -14.84
N PRO A 346 20.55 13.22 -15.59
CA PRO A 346 21.15 11.95 -16.03
C PRO A 346 21.46 10.99 -14.86
N ALA A 347 21.87 11.51 -13.72
CA ALA A 347 22.23 10.70 -12.55
C ALA A 347 21.05 9.90 -12.00
N TYR A 348 19.85 10.50 -11.92
CA TYR A 348 18.64 9.82 -11.46
C TYR A 348 18.13 8.85 -12.52
N VAL A 349 18.15 9.24 -13.80
CA VAL A 349 17.74 8.38 -14.92
C VAL A 349 18.59 7.11 -14.96
N SER A 350 19.93 7.25 -14.92
CA SER A 350 20.84 6.10 -14.91
C SER A 350 20.63 5.21 -13.67
N ARG A 351 20.44 5.83 -12.50
CA ARG A 351 20.25 5.09 -11.26
C ARG A 351 18.92 4.33 -11.23
N ALA A 352 17.85 4.92 -11.71
CA ALA A 352 16.55 4.27 -11.81
C ALA A 352 16.60 3.06 -12.77
N SER A 353 17.21 3.25 -13.94
CA SER A 353 17.41 2.17 -14.92
C SER A 353 18.27 1.02 -14.35
N GLU A 354 19.39 1.33 -13.68
CA GLU A 354 20.23 0.32 -13.02
C GLU A 354 19.44 -0.44 -11.93
N PHE A 355 18.65 0.26 -11.13
CA PHE A 355 17.88 -0.36 -10.06
C PHE A 355 16.85 -1.35 -10.60
N ALA A 356 16.16 -1.00 -11.70
CA ALA A 356 15.15 -1.84 -12.33
C ALA A 356 15.69 -3.23 -12.72
N THR A 357 16.94 -3.32 -13.19
CA THR A 357 17.55 -4.60 -13.59
C THR A 357 17.76 -5.60 -12.44
N ARG A 358 17.57 -5.13 -11.22
CA ARG A 358 17.77 -5.93 -9.99
C ARG A 358 16.46 -6.28 -9.29
N MET A 359 15.34 -5.81 -9.79
CA MET A 359 14.03 -6.11 -9.21
C MET A 359 13.54 -7.49 -9.65
N THR A 360 12.77 -8.10 -8.77
CA THR A 360 12.12 -9.39 -9.05
C THR A 360 11.04 -9.20 -10.11
N GLU A 361 11.01 -10.07 -11.11
CA GLU A 361 9.96 -10.06 -12.13
C GLU A 361 8.59 -10.36 -11.53
N PRO A 362 7.50 -9.71 -11.99
CA PRO A 362 6.15 -9.91 -11.44
C PRO A 362 5.71 -11.37 -11.45
N ALA A 363 5.97 -12.10 -12.53
CA ALA A 363 5.61 -13.51 -12.67
C ALA A 363 6.35 -14.40 -11.65
N GLU A 364 7.61 -14.10 -11.36
CA GLU A 364 8.40 -14.80 -10.34
C GLU A 364 7.85 -14.52 -8.93
N SER A 365 7.52 -13.27 -8.63
CA SER A 365 6.90 -12.89 -7.35
C SER A 365 5.59 -13.63 -7.12
N ILE A 366 4.74 -13.72 -8.14
CA ILE A 366 3.44 -14.41 -8.09
C ILE A 366 3.65 -15.93 -7.91
N ALA A 367 4.48 -16.56 -8.73
CA ALA A 367 4.75 -18.00 -8.66
C ALA A 367 5.31 -18.39 -7.29
N LYS A 368 6.32 -17.66 -6.81
CA LYS A 368 6.91 -17.91 -5.48
C LYS A 368 5.89 -17.77 -4.35
N THR A 369 4.99 -16.77 -4.45
CA THR A 369 3.94 -16.58 -3.43
C THR A 369 2.95 -17.74 -3.45
N ALA A 370 2.49 -18.16 -4.63
CA ALA A 370 1.58 -19.28 -4.78
C ALA A 370 2.19 -20.58 -4.21
N ASP A 371 3.43 -20.90 -4.59
CA ASP A 371 4.15 -22.07 -4.08
C ASP A 371 4.28 -22.06 -2.55
N LEU A 372 4.59 -20.92 -1.96
CA LEU A 372 4.69 -20.77 -0.50
C LEU A 372 3.34 -21.02 0.18
N LEU A 373 2.26 -20.45 -0.34
CA LEU A 373 0.91 -20.61 0.22
C LEU A 373 0.42 -22.06 0.09
N GLU A 374 0.60 -22.69 -1.09
CA GLU A 374 0.21 -24.09 -1.31
C GLU A 374 1.00 -25.04 -0.41
N ASN A 375 2.32 -24.87 -0.32
CA ASN A 375 3.15 -25.72 0.53
C ASN A 375 2.79 -25.53 2.01
N PHE A 376 2.53 -24.31 2.44
CA PHE A 376 2.17 -24.01 3.82
C PHE A 376 0.81 -24.61 4.21
N ALA A 377 -0.18 -24.55 3.31
CA ALA A 377 -1.49 -25.18 3.51
C ALA A 377 -1.39 -26.72 3.63
N ARG A 378 -0.50 -27.36 2.84
CA ARG A 378 -0.33 -28.83 2.84
C ARG A 378 0.41 -29.37 4.06
N VAL A 379 1.41 -28.64 4.58
CA VAL A 379 2.32 -29.14 5.66
C VAL A 379 1.71 -29.05 7.05
N ARG A 380 0.67 -28.26 7.23
CA ARG A 380 -0.06 -28.16 8.50
C ARG A 380 -1.48 -28.74 8.38
N PRO A 381 -1.63 -30.07 8.36
CA PRO A 381 -2.95 -30.66 8.50
C PRO A 381 -3.54 -30.23 9.85
N LEU A 382 -4.83 -29.99 9.84
CA LEU A 382 -5.67 -29.73 11.01
C LEU A 382 -5.36 -30.81 12.08
N GLY A 383 -4.78 -30.40 13.19
CA GLY A 383 -4.58 -31.24 14.37
C GLY A 383 -5.86 -31.36 15.19
#